data_4ae05d2685014510206be9cf5c9a5c09
#
_entry.id   4ae05d2685014510206be9cf5c9a5c09
#
_cell.length_a   1.000
_cell.length_b   1.000
_cell.length_c   1.000
_cell.angle_alpha   90.00
_cell.angle_beta   90.00
_cell.angle_gamma   90.00
#
_symmetry.space_group_name_H-M   'P 1'
#
loop_
_entity.id
_entity.type
_entity.pdbx_description
1 polymer ?
#
loop_
_entity_poly.entity_id
_entity_poly.type
_entity_poly.pdbx_seq_one_letter_code
_entity_poly.pdbx_strand_id
1 'polypeptide(L)'
;MEHIPVVKNYMITRLITLTRNMDVYFAIGLLLKNRISGAPVIDDDNNLVGILSEKDCLRIFANGSFYDMPGGTVSNFMTDVVSTVKPNSDLFSVADVFLQHNFRRMLVVKGKN
;
A
#
# COMPACT_ATOMS: atom_id res chain seq x y z
N MET A 1 -23.61 15.80 22.45
CA MET A 1 -23.01 14.52 22.23
C MET A 1 -21.70 14.59 21.43
N GLU A 2 -20.70 13.99 21.93
CA GLU A 2 -19.41 14.01 21.26
C GLU A 2 -19.47 13.25 19.95
N HIS A 3 -18.91 13.83 18.95
CA HIS A 3 -18.85 13.20 17.65
C HIS A 3 -17.48 12.54 17.49
N ILE A 4 -17.47 11.21 17.46
CA ILE A 4 -16.22 10.48 17.30
C ILE A 4 -15.81 10.52 15.82
N PRO A 5 -14.65 11.04 15.50
CA PRO A 5 -14.23 11.08 14.10
C PRO A 5 -14.04 9.66 13.55
N VAL A 6 -14.37 9.50 12.29
CA VAL A 6 -14.19 8.23 11.59
C VAL A 6 -13.20 8.40 10.45
N VAL A 7 -12.59 7.28 10.03
CA VAL A 7 -11.56 7.23 9.02
C VAL A 7 -11.98 7.89 7.72
N LYS A 8 -13.21 7.69 7.31
CA LYS A 8 -13.74 8.20 6.06
C LYS A 8 -13.56 9.72 5.89
N ASN A 9 -13.54 10.46 6.99
CA ASN A 9 -13.41 11.91 6.95
C ASN A 9 -11.97 12.39 6.69
N TYR A 10 -11.01 11.50 6.81
CA TYR A 10 -9.59 11.86 6.74
C TYR A 10 -8.80 11.05 5.72
N MET A 11 -9.38 10.01 5.14
CA MET A 11 -8.67 9.17 4.20
C MET A 11 -8.48 9.85 2.86
N ILE A 12 -7.46 9.42 2.14
CA ILE A 12 -7.21 9.83 0.77
C ILE A 12 -7.92 8.86 -0.14
N THR A 13 -8.73 9.37 -1.05
CA THR A 13 -9.53 8.54 -1.95
C THR A 13 -8.99 8.41 -3.36
N ARG A 14 -8.09 9.30 -3.77
CA ARG A 14 -7.47 9.19 -5.10
C ARG A 14 -6.21 8.36 -4.97
N LEU A 15 -6.30 7.11 -5.40
CA LEU A 15 -5.18 6.18 -5.27
C LEU A 15 -4.70 5.74 -6.64
N ILE A 16 -3.39 5.65 -6.76
CA ILE A 16 -2.77 4.90 -7.83
C ILE A 16 -2.77 3.46 -7.38
N THR A 17 -3.27 2.56 -8.21
CA THR A 17 -3.25 1.13 -7.90
C THR A 17 -2.32 0.41 -8.85
N LEU A 18 -1.77 -0.69 -8.38
CA LEU A 18 -0.87 -1.54 -9.15
C LEU A 18 -1.51 -2.90 -9.31
N THR A 19 -1.02 -3.66 -10.29
CA THR A 19 -1.46 -5.03 -10.48
C THR A 19 -0.28 -5.99 -10.26
N ARG A 20 -0.59 -7.25 -9.95
CA ARG A 20 0.44 -8.24 -9.67
C ARG A 20 1.42 -8.43 -10.81
N ASN A 21 0.92 -8.41 -12.03
CA ASN A 21 1.72 -8.71 -13.22
C ASN A 21 2.42 -7.50 -13.80
N MET A 22 2.22 -6.34 -13.21
CA MET A 22 2.85 -5.12 -13.65
C MET A 22 4.37 -5.24 -13.49
N ASP A 23 5.12 -4.76 -14.46
CA ASP A 23 6.58 -4.69 -14.34
C ASP A 23 6.96 -3.84 -13.13
N VAL A 24 7.86 -4.35 -12.30
CA VAL A 24 8.18 -3.67 -11.04
C VAL A 24 8.85 -2.32 -11.27
N TYR A 25 9.66 -2.18 -12.31
CA TYR A 25 10.29 -0.89 -12.58
C TYR A 25 9.31 0.13 -13.10
N PHE A 26 8.33 -0.31 -13.88
CA PHE A 26 7.24 0.57 -14.27
C PHE A 26 6.46 1.03 -13.05
N ALA A 27 6.18 0.11 -12.13
CA ALA A 27 5.48 0.44 -10.89
C ALA A 27 6.25 1.45 -10.05
N ILE A 28 7.56 1.27 -9.91
CA ILE A 28 8.40 2.22 -9.19
C ILE A 28 8.32 3.60 -9.85
N GLY A 29 8.34 3.63 -11.17
CA GLY A 29 8.17 4.88 -11.92
C GLY A 29 6.86 5.57 -11.59
N LEU A 30 5.77 4.82 -11.44
CA LEU A 30 4.49 5.39 -11.05
C LEU A 30 4.55 6.01 -9.66
N LEU A 31 5.19 5.34 -8.71
CA LEU A 31 5.35 5.88 -7.37
C LEU A 31 6.11 7.20 -7.40
N LEU A 32 7.22 7.22 -8.12
CA LEU A 32 8.06 8.42 -8.22
C LEU A 32 7.33 9.57 -8.91
N LYS A 33 6.67 9.27 -10.02
CA LYS A 33 5.96 10.28 -10.79
C LYS A 33 4.86 10.93 -9.96
N ASN A 34 4.18 10.15 -9.17
CA ASN A 34 3.05 10.63 -8.37
C ASN A 34 3.47 11.05 -6.95
N ARG A 35 4.76 10.97 -6.64
CA ARG A 35 5.32 11.37 -5.36
C ARG A 35 4.64 10.67 -4.19
N ILE A 36 4.42 9.38 -4.34
CA ILE A 36 3.83 8.57 -3.28
C ILE A 36 4.85 7.54 -2.83
N SER A 37 4.76 7.16 -1.56
CA SER A 37 5.72 6.23 -0.96
C SER A 37 5.24 4.79 -0.98
N GLY A 38 4.08 4.54 -1.55
CA GLY A 38 3.56 3.19 -1.70
C GLY A 38 2.21 3.21 -2.37
N ALA A 39 1.81 2.06 -2.90
CA ALA A 39 0.53 1.93 -3.57
C ALA A 39 -0.03 0.52 -3.36
N PRO A 40 -1.35 0.41 -3.27
CA PRO A 40 -1.99 -0.88 -3.13
C PRO A 40 -1.91 -1.68 -4.43
N VAL A 41 -1.77 -2.98 -4.27
CA VAL A 41 -1.78 -3.93 -5.38
C VAL A 41 -3.12 -4.66 -5.34
N ILE A 42 -3.82 -4.67 -6.47
CA ILE A 42 -5.14 -5.27 -6.57
C ILE A 42 -5.12 -6.37 -7.64
N ASP A 43 -6.04 -7.31 -7.50
CA ASP A 43 -6.23 -8.34 -8.51
C ASP A 43 -7.30 -7.90 -9.52
N ASP A 44 -7.66 -8.82 -10.42
CA ASP A 44 -8.62 -8.53 -11.49
C ASP A 44 -10.02 -8.23 -10.96
N ASP A 45 -10.33 -8.67 -9.76
CA ASP A 45 -11.62 -8.44 -9.12
C ASP A 45 -11.58 -7.24 -8.17
N ASN A 46 -10.54 -6.43 -8.26
CA ASN A 46 -10.34 -5.28 -7.37
C ASN A 46 -10.13 -5.64 -5.90
N ASN A 47 -9.73 -6.87 -5.64
CA ASN A 47 -9.38 -7.27 -4.27
C ASN A 47 -7.98 -6.83 -3.95
N LEU A 48 -7.81 -6.30 -2.75
CA LEU A 48 -6.50 -5.90 -2.25
C LEU A 48 -5.66 -7.15 -1.97
N VAL A 49 -4.50 -7.24 -2.59
CA VAL A 49 -3.63 -8.41 -2.43
C VAL A 49 -2.28 -8.07 -1.83
N GLY A 50 -1.90 -6.80 -1.83
CA GLY A 50 -0.62 -6.41 -1.26
C GLY A 50 -0.39 -4.93 -1.37
N ILE A 51 0.82 -4.52 -1.03
CA ILE A 51 1.27 -3.14 -1.16
C ILE A 51 2.72 -3.14 -1.64
N LEU A 52 3.03 -2.24 -2.55
CA LEU A 52 4.40 -1.99 -2.94
C LEU A 52 4.80 -0.63 -2.37
N SER A 53 5.81 -0.63 -1.50
CA SER A 53 6.24 0.57 -0.79
C SER A 53 7.65 0.97 -1.20
N GLU A 54 8.05 2.17 -0.80
CA GLU A 54 9.42 2.61 -1.03
C GLU A 54 10.43 1.69 -0.34
N LYS A 55 10.05 1.08 0.79
CA LYS A 55 10.90 0.12 1.47
C LYS A 55 11.13 -1.11 0.62
N ASP A 56 10.09 -1.59 -0.05
CA ASP A 56 10.22 -2.70 -1.00
C ASP A 56 11.13 -2.33 -2.15
N CYS A 57 11.02 -1.10 -2.64
CA CYS A 57 11.87 -0.60 -3.71
C CYS A 57 13.32 -0.55 -3.29
N LEU A 58 13.60 -0.11 -2.07
CA LEU A 58 14.96 -0.09 -1.55
C LEU A 58 15.54 -1.49 -1.47
N ARG A 59 14.75 -2.47 -1.09
CA ARG A 59 15.18 -3.87 -1.07
C ARG A 59 15.56 -4.37 -2.47
N ILE A 60 14.79 -3.95 -3.47
CA ILE A 60 15.07 -4.33 -4.86
C ILE A 60 16.44 -3.81 -5.25
N PHE A 61 16.72 -2.54 -4.98
CA PHE A 61 18.00 -1.94 -5.34
C PHE A 61 19.16 -2.48 -4.50
N ALA A 62 18.91 -2.83 -3.25
CA ALA A 62 19.95 -3.35 -2.38
C ALA A 62 20.38 -4.77 -2.77
N ASN A 63 19.43 -5.58 -3.22
CA ASN A 63 19.68 -6.99 -3.54
C ASN A 63 20.07 -7.22 -4.98
N GLY A 64 19.69 -6.31 -5.88
CA GLY A 64 20.08 -6.40 -7.26
C GLY A 64 21.35 -5.62 -7.50
N SER A 65 22.25 -6.13 -8.32
CA SER A 65 23.35 -5.30 -8.73
C SER A 65 22.80 -4.27 -9.70
N PHE A 66 23.40 -3.09 -9.69
CA PHE A 66 23.02 -2.04 -10.62
C PHE A 66 23.13 -2.46 -12.07
N TYR A 67 24.01 -3.42 -12.31
CA TYR A 67 24.32 -3.84 -13.66
C TYR A 67 23.51 -5.00 -14.13
N ASP A 68 22.91 -5.69 -13.20
CA ASP A 68 22.17 -6.90 -13.47
C ASP A 68 20.81 -6.81 -12.82
N MET A 69 20.04 -5.81 -13.23
CA MET A 69 18.72 -5.55 -12.64
C MET A 69 17.78 -6.66 -13.06
N PRO A 70 17.51 -7.64 -12.19
CA PRO A 70 16.60 -8.71 -12.55
C PRO A 70 15.22 -8.10 -12.76
N GLY A 71 14.67 -8.34 -13.92
CA GLY A 71 13.28 -7.99 -14.17
C GLY A 71 12.40 -8.76 -13.21
N GLY A 72 11.20 -8.30 -13.05
CA GLY A 72 10.24 -8.98 -12.21
C GLY A 72 8.94 -8.23 -12.17
N THR A 73 7.96 -8.85 -11.57
CA THR A 73 6.64 -8.27 -11.45
C THR A 73 6.43 -7.74 -10.04
N VAL A 74 5.44 -6.89 -9.90
CA VAL A 74 5.06 -6.36 -8.60
C VAL A 74 4.83 -7.47 -7.59
N SER A 75 4.22 -8.59 -8.00
CA SER A 75 3.95 -9.70 -7.09
C SER A 75 5.20 -10.33 -6.50
N ASN A 76 6.33 -10.23 -7.19
CA ASN A 76 7.60 -10.77 -6.67
C ASN A 76 8.17 -9.93 -5.53
N PHE A 77 7.78 -8.66 -5.44
CA PHE A 77 8.43 -7.72 -4.53
C PHE A 77 7.47 -7.06 -3.53
N MET A 78 6.17 -7.17 -3.77
CA MET A 78 5.18 -6.55 -2.87
C MET A 78 5.19 -7.22 -1.50
N THR A 79 4.70 -6.50 -0.51
CA THR A 79 4.46 -7.04 0.82
C THR A 79 2.98 -7.38 0.93
N ASP A 80 2.67 -8.53 1.53
CA ASP A 80 1.30 -8.90 1.79
C ASP A 80 0.67 -7.91 2.76
N VAL A 81 -0.63 -7.68 2.59
CA VAL A 81 -1.35 -6.78 3.47
C VAL A 81 -1.55 -7.45 4.82
N VAL A 82 -1.05 -6.80 5.88
CA VAL A 82 -1.13 -7.32 7.23
C VAL A 82 -2.38 -6.84 7.93
N SER A 83 -2.76 -5.57 7.68
CA SER A 83 -3.85 -4.98 8.42
C SER A 83 -4.52 -3.89 7.58
N THR A 84 -5.84 -3.84 7.64
CA THR A 84 -6.63 -2.82 6.96
C THR A 84 -7.67 -2.27 7.92
N VAL A 85 -8.25 -1.13 7.55
CA VAL A 85 -9.35 -0.55 8.32
C VAL A 85 -10.51 -0.24 7.39
N LYS A 86 -11.67 -0.03 7.96
CA LYS A 86 -12.88 0.30 7.19
C LYS A 86 -13.15 1.80 7.28
N PRO A 87 -13.89 2.35 6.31
CA PRO A 87 -14.16 3.80 6.30
C PRO A 87 -14.87 4.29 7.56
N ASN A 88 -15.69 3.45 8.19
CA ASN A 88 -16.42 3.83 9.38
C ASN A 88 -15.72 3.46 10.69
N SER A 89 -14.47 2.99 10.61
CA SER A 89 -13.69 2.75 11.82
C SER A 89 -13.41 4.07 12.51
N ASP A 90 -13.43 4.08 13.85
CA ASP A 90 -13.11 5.31 14.56
C ASP A 90 -11.60 5.52 14.63
N LEU A 91 -11.20 6.79 14.68
CA LEU A 91 -9.80 7.14 14.62
C LEU A 91 -9.00 6.66 15.82
N PHE A 92 -9.63 6.53 16.98
CA PHE A 92 -8.90 6.08 18.17
C PHE A 92 -8.46 4.62 18.03
N SER A 93 -9.34 3.78 17.50
CA SER A 93 -9.02 2.38 17.25
C SER A 93 -7.91 2.27 16.20
N VAL A 94 -7.96 3.08 15.15
CA VAL A 94 -6.95 3.08 14.10
C VAL A 94 -5.61 3.54 14.64
N ALA A 95 -5.61 4.59 15.46
CA ALA A 95 -4.37 5.07 16.08
C ALA A 95 -3.71 4.00 16.93
N ASP A 96 -4.52 3.23 17.64
CA ASP A 96 -4.01 2.14 18.47
C ASP A 96 -3.31 1.08 17.61
N VAL A 97 -3.89 0.74 16.48
CA VAL A 97 -3.29 -0.23 15.56
C VAL A 97 -1.95 0.31 15.04
N PHE A 98 -1.88 1.59 14.67
CA PHE A 98 -0.63 2.19 14.24
C PHE A 98 0.45 2.09 15.31
N LEU A 99 0.09 2.37 16.55
CA LEU A 99 1.05 2.32 17.65
C LEU A 99 1.58 0.92 17.90
N GLN A 100 0.72 -0.08 17.75
CA GLN A 100 1.11 -1.47 18.00
C GLN A 100 2.00 -2.04 16.91
N HIS A 101 1.87 -1.55 15.69
CA HIS A 101 2.52 -2.17 14.53
C HIS A 101 3.55 -1.30 13.84
N ASN A 102 3.75 -0.08 14.31
CA ASN A 102 4.70 0.87 13.71
C ASN A 102 4.42 1.13 12.23
N PHE A 103 3.17 1.13 11.85
CA PHE A 103 2.79 1.43 10.47
C PHE A 103 2.93 2.93 10.19
N ARG A 104 3.33 3.26 8.98
CA ARG A 104 3.34 4.66 8.51
C ARG A 104 2.05 5.00 7.78
N ARG A 105 1.38 3.99 7.26
CA ARG A 105 0.13 4.16 6.53
C ARG A 105 -0.70 2.91 6.66
N MET A 106 -1.97 3.03 6.38
CA MET A 106 -2.89 1.91 6.47
C MET A 106 -3.92 2.03 5.35
N LEU A 107 -4.25 0.91 4.74
CA LEU A 107 -5.23 0.88 3.67
C LEU A 107 -6.63 0.82 4.24
N VAL A 108 -7.52 1.60 3.65
CA VAL A 108 -8.93 1.61 4.01
C VAL A 108 -9.66 0.75 3.01
N VAL A 109 -10.34 -0.28 3.50
CA VAL A 109 -11.02 -1.26 2.66
C VAL A 109 -12.50 -1.21 2.91
N LYS A 110 -13.27 -1.17 1.84
CA LYS A 110 -14.71 -1.06 1.87
C LYS A 110 -15.31 -2.43 1.57
N GLY A 111 -16.17 -2.92 2.43
CA GLY A 111 -16.83 -4.19 2.21
C GLY A 111 -15.90 -5.37 2.42
N LYS A 112 -16.08 -6.38 1.60
CA LYS A 112 -15.24 -7.58 1.63
C LYS A 112 -13.94 -7.32 0.90
N ASN A 113 -12.92 -7.88 1.34
CA ASN A 113 -11.58 -7.90 0.79
C ASN A 113 -10.66 -6.96 1.45
#